data_36ee621f0b5c8daf1c45c261e69c6684
#
_entry.id   36ee621f0b5c8daf1c45c261e69c6684
#
_cell.length_a   1.000
_cell.length_b   1.000
_cell.length_c   1.000
_cell.angle_alpha   90.00
_cell.angle_beta   90.00
_cell.angle_gamma   90.00
#
_symmetry.space_group_name_H-M   'P 1'
#
loop_
_entity.id
_entity.type
_entity.pdbx_description
1 polymer ?
#
loop_
_entity_poly.entity_id
_entity_poly.type
_entity_poly.pdbx_seq_one_letter_code
_entity_poly.pdbx_strand_id
1 'polypeptide(L)'
;MSDNNRILVVDDDETVRRSYLRSLQSVSCEVESASNGEEALQTMEQNPFDVVLLDMRMPGLDGLTVLRTIKQKWPDSEVVIITGYPTVDSAKEAVRLGAYDYVSKPVGPQDVINVADGAITRKQWALRRLPEGQASAA
;
A
#
# COMPACT_ATOMS: atom_id res chain seq x y z
N MET A 1 7.06 19.82 1.02
CA MET A 1 6.47 18.64 0.45
C MET A 1 7.55 17.64 0.02
N SER A 2 7.37 16.43 0.38
CA SER A 2 8.38 15.44 0.06
C SER A 2 8.15 14.86 -1.32
N ASP A 3 9.18 14.85 -2.13
CA ASP A 3 9.14 14.22 -3.44
C ASP A 3 9.72 12.83 -3.38
N ASN A 4 10.04 12.34 -2.17
CA ASN A 4 10.73 11.08 -2.00
C ASN A 4 9.81 9.97 -1.51
N ASN A 5 8.52 10.13 -1.72
CA ASN A 5 7.58 9.07 -1.39
C ASN A 5 7.79 7.90 -2.33
N ARG A 6 7.72 6.71 -1.76
CA ARG A 6 7.93 5.47 -2.52
C ARG A 6 6.69 4.63 -2.44
N ILE A 7 6.21 4.18 -3.60
CA ILE A 7 4.99 3.38 -3.73
C ILE A 7 5.33 2.05 -4.37
N LEU A 8 4.86 0.98 -3.77
CA LEU A 8 5.02 -0.36 -4.32
C LEU A 8 3.66 -0.86 -4.80
N VAL A 9 3.60 -1.30 -6.06
CA VAL A 9 2.39 -1.87 -6.64
C VAL A 9 2.56 -3.38 -6.69
N VAL A 10 1.66 -4.11 -6.06
CA VAL A 10 1.75 -5.56 -5.96
C VAL A 10 0.50 -6.17 -6.58
N ASP A 11 0.67 -6.84 -7.73
CA ASP A 11 -0.43 -7.47 -8.45
C ASP A 11 0.19 -8.50 -9.39
N ASP A 12 -0.43 -9.67 -9.51
CA ASP A 12 0.11 -10.71 -10.38
C ASP A 12 -0.26 -10.48 -11.85
N ASP A 13 -1.15 -9.54 -12.14
CA ASP A 13 -1.55 -9.22 -13.51
C ASP A 13 -0.66 -8.09 -14.03
N GLU A 14 0.16 -8.41 -15.02
CA GLU A 14 1.10 -7.44 -15.56
C GLU A 14 0.40 -6.21 -16.15
N THR A 15 -0.73 -6.42 -16.80
CA THR A 15 -1.48 -5.31 -17.40
C THR A 15 -1.96 -4.35 -16.32
N VAL A 16 -2.45 -4.88 -15.20
CA VAL A 16 -2.90 -4.05 -14.09
C VAL A 16 -1.72 -3.31 -13.47
N ARG A 17 -0.60 -4.01 -13.23
CA ARG A 17 0.59 -3.34 -12.69
C ARG A 17 1.03 -2.19 -13.57
N ARG A 18 1.10 -2.41 -14.86
CA ARG A 18 1.53 -1.36 -15.80
C ARG A 18 0.58 -0.16 -15.78
N SER A 19 -0.71 -0.44 -15.70
CA SER A 19 -1.71 0.62 -15.66
C SER A 19 -1.51 1.50 -14.43
N TYR A 20 -1.32 0.89 -13.27
CA TYR A 20 -1.12 1.64 -12.03
C TYR A 20 0.20 2.40 -12.06
N LEU A 21 1.26 1.77 -12.55
CA LEU A 21 2.55 2.46 -12.64
C LEU A 21 2.45 3.69 -13.52
N ARG A 22 1.75 3.56 -14.65
CA ARG A 22 1.58 4.68 -15.56
C ARG A 22 0.79 5.82 -14.91
N SER A 23 -0.28 5.47 -14.19
CA SER A 23 -1.10 6.47 -13.51
C SER A 23 -0.28 7.20 -12.47
N LEU A 24 0.55 6.48 -11.72
CA LEU A 24 1.29 7.06 -10.62
C LEU A 24 2.51 7.86 -11.07
N GLN A 25 2.93 7.71 -12.31
CA GLN A 25 4.02 8.53 -12.84
C GLN A 25 3.68 10.02 -12.88
N SER A 26 2.40 10.35 -12.82
CA SER A 26 1.99 11.75 -12.83
C SER A 26 2.20 12.42 -11.48
N VAL A 27 2.54 11.67 -10.43
CA VAL A 27 2.80 12.24 -9.12
C VAL A 27 4.30 12.16 -8.84
N SER A 28 4.76 13.02 -7.93
CA SER A 28 6.19 13.10 -7.61
C SER A 28 6.56 12.02 -6.62
N CYS A 29 6.77 10.82 -7.12
CA CYS A 29 7.14 9.71 -6.26
C CYS A 29 7.89 8.64 -7.06
N GLU A 30 8.59 7.79 -6.33
CA GLU A 30 9.22 6.60 -6.88
C GLU A 30 8.23 5.46 -6.83
N VAL A 31 8.04 4.78 -7.95
CA VAL A 31 7.07 3.69 -8.02
C VAL A 31 7.77 2.44 -8.51
N GLU A 32 7.60 1.34 -7.79
CA GLU A 32 8.12 0.04 -8.19
C GLU A 32 6.99 -0.97 -8.13
N SER A 33 7.23 -2.15 -8.67
CA SER A 33 6.19 -3.17 -8.69
C SER A 33 6.75 -4.52 -8.28
N ALA A 34 5.85 -5.38 -7.79
CA ALA A 34 6.13 -6.76 -7.48
C ALA A 34 4.98 -7.59 -8.02
N SER A 35 5.27 -8.82 -8.43
CA SER A 35 4.26 -9.67 -9.06
C SER A 35 3.59 -10.64 -8.10
N ASN A 36 4.09 -10.72 -6.86
CA ASN A 36 3.49 -11.61 -5.85
C ASN A 36 3.91 -11.13 -4.46
N GLY A 37 3.32 -11.77 -3.44
CA GLY A 37 3.54 -11.36 -2.07
C GLY A 37 4.97 -11.57 -1.58
N GLU A 38 5.59 -12.69 -1.95
CA GLU A 38 6.97 -12.94 -1.56
C GLU A 38 7.91 -11.90 -2.11
N GLU A 39 7.75 -11.57 -3.39
CA GLU A 39 8.57 -10.53 -4.01
C GLU A 39 8.35 -9.19 -3.34
N ALA A 40 7.10 -8.89 -3.00
CA ALA A 40 6.78 -7.64 -2.31
C ALA A 40 7.50 -7.54 -0.98
N LEU A 41 7.47 -8.62 -0.18
CA LEU A 41 8.12 -8.60 1.13
C LEU A 41 9.64 -8.51 0.99
N GLN A 42 10.22 -9.18 0.01
CA GLN A 42 11.65 -9.08 -0.22
C GLN A 42 12.05 -7.66 -0.63
N THR A 43 11.24 -7.03 -1.45
CA THR A 43 11.49 -5.67 -1.88
C THR A 43 11.39 -4.70 -0.69
N MET A 44 10.42 -4.91 0.18
CA MET A 44 10.27 -4.11 1.39
C MET A 44 11.46 -4.28 2.33
N GLU A 45 12.02 -5.48 2.41
CA GLU A 45 13.17 -5.72 3.28
C GLU A 45 14.38 -4.92 2.87
N GLN A 46 14.55 -4.73 1.58
CA GLN A 46 15.70 -3.98 1.09
C GLN A 46 15.54 -2.49 1.35
N ASN A 47 14.33 -1.98 1.17
CA ASN A 47 14.08 -0.56 1.35
C ASN A 47 12.56 -0.37 1.45
N PRO A 48 12.03 -0.14 2.65
CA PRO A 48 10.59 -0.04 2.82
C PRO A 48 9.96 1.06 2.00
N PHE A 49 8.72 0.84 1.60
CA PHE A 49 7.93 1.80 0.83
C PHE A 49 6.97 2.52 1.76
N ASP A 50 6.58 3.72 1.35
CA ASP A 50 5.63 4.53 2.13
C ASP A 50 4.21 4.01 1.96
N VAL A 51 3.87 3.57 0.76
CA VAL A 51 2.54 3.07 0.42
C VAL A 51 2.68 1.80 -0.40
N VAL A 52 1.86 0.81 -0.10
CA VAL A 52 1.80 -0.44 -0.85
C VAL A 52 0.38 -0.60 -1.37
N LEU A 53 0.23 -0.67 -2.68
CA LEU A 53 -1.05 -0.99 -3.32
C LEU A 53 -1.03 -2.48 -3.59
N LEU A 54 -1.91 -3.23 -2.95
CA LEU A 54 -1.78 -4.67 -2.80
C LEU A 54 -3.02 -5.39 -3.26
N ASP A 55 -2.86 -6.26 -4.27
CA ASP A 55 -3.94 -7.13 -4.69
C ASP A 55 -4.18 -8.20 -3.64
N MET A 56 -5.46 -8.53 -3.45
CA MET A 56 -5.85 -9.52 -2.45
C MET A 56 -5.57 -10.94 -2.92
N ARG A 57 -5.78 -11.23 -4.18
CA ARG A 57 -5.75 -12.59 -4.70
C ARG A 57 -4.57 -12.77 -5.62
N MET A 58 -3.54 -13.42 -5.09
CA MET A 58 -2.33 -13.71 -5.83
C MET A 58 -1.91 -15.14 -5.52
N PRO A 59 -1.21 -15.82 -6.45
CA PRO A 59 -0.64 -17.11 -6.13
C PRO A 59 0.38 -16.97 -5.00
N GLY A 60 0.49 -17.99 -4.18
CA GLY A 60 1.41 -17.96 -3.05
C GLY A 60 0.80 -17.26 -1.86
N LEU A 61 1.51 -16.30 -1.30
CA LEU A 61 1.00 -15.54 -0.16
C LEU A 61 -0.15 -14.66 -0.60
N ASP A 62 -1.27 -14.76 0.11
CA ASP A 62 -2.42 -13.91 -0.20
C ASP A 62 -2.23 -12.51 0.36
N GLY A 63 -3.09 -11.59 -0.09
CA GLY A 63 -2.96 -10.19 0.27
C GLY A 63 -3.10 -9.91 1.75
N LEU A 64 -3.97 -10.63 2.45
CA LEU A 64 -4.15 -10.38 3.89
C LEU A 64 -2.91 -10.79 4.67
N THR A 65 -2.26 -11.87 4.27
CA THR A 65 -1.00 -12.29 4.91
C THR A 65 0.08 -11.26 4.68
N VAL A 66 0.17 -10.74 3.46
CA VAL A 66 1.16 -9.70 3.12
C VAL A 66 0.87 -8.43 3.92
N LEU A 67 -0.39 -8.03 3.99
CA LEU A 67 -0.80 -6.87 4.77
C LEU A 67 -0.39 -7.01 6.23
N ARG A 68 -0.71 -8.16 6.83
CA ARG A 68 -0.36 -8.40 8.23
C ARG A 68 1.16 -8.29 8.44
N THR A 69 1.92 -8.91 7.56
CA THR A 69 3.37 -8.92 7.68
C THR A 69 3.92 -7.50 7.57
N ILE A 70 3.44 -6.73 6.59
CA ILE A 70 3.91 -5.37 6.40
C ILE A 70 3.62 -4.52 7.64
N LYS A 71 2.40 -4.61 8.17
CA LYS A 71 2.04 -3.78 9.32
C LYS A 71 2.79 -4.19 10.58
N GLN A 72 3.18 -5.45 10.69
CA GLN A 72 3.99 -5.91 11.82
C GLN A 72 5.44 -5.44 11.72
N LYS A 73 6.02 -5.50 10.53
CA LYS A 73 7.43 -5.18 10.34
C LYS A 73 7.68 -3.72 10.03
N TRP A 74 6.78 -3.09 9.31
CA TRP A 74 6.93 -1.69 8.89
C TRP A 74 5.61 -0.94 9.16
N PRO A 75 5.31 -0.70 10.45
CA PRO A 75 3.98 -0.14 10.80
C PRO A 75 3.71 1.23 10.22
N ASP A 76 4.74 1.97 9.83
CA ASP A 76 4.54 3.29 9.23
C ASP A 76 4.18 3.22 7.74
N SER A 77 4.34 2.06 7.11
CA SER A 77 3.93 1.90 5.72
C SER A 77 2.42 1.74 5.65
N GLU A 78 1.79 2.50 4.77
CA GLU A 78 0.35 2.38 4.58
C GLU A 78 0.07 1.37 3.49
N VAL A 79 -0.97 0.55 3.68
CA VAL A 79 -1.33 -0.49 2.73
C VAL A 79 -2.75 -0.24 2.26
N VAL A 80 -2.94 -0.26 0.94
CA VAL A 80 -4.25 -0.19 0.31
C VAL A 80 -4.51 -1.52 -0.37
N ILE A 81 -5.60 -2.17 -0.01
CA ILE A 81 -6.02 -3.40 -0.68
C ILE A 81 -6.87 -3.03 -1.90
N ILE A 82 -6.51 -3.57 -3.06
CA ILE A 82 -7.29 -3.36 -4.28
C ILE A 82 -7.66 -4.73 -4.82
N THR A 83 -8.95 -5.07 -4.82
CA THR A 83 -9.38 -6.42 -5.13
C THR A 83 -10.52 -6.46 -6.14
N GLY A 84 -10.48 -7.47 -7.03
CA GLY A 84 -11.60 -7.74 -7.94
C GLY A 84 -12.69 -8.60 -7.32
N TYR A 85 -12.48 -9.09 -6.10
CA TYR A 85 -13.42 -10.00 -5.42
C TYR A 85 -13.68 -9.53 -4.00
N PRO A 86 -14.32 -8.36 -3.85
CA PRO A 86 -14.53 -7.81 -2.51
C PRO A 86 -15.58 -8.63 -1.75
N THR A 87 -15.32 -8.84 -0.47
CA THR A 87 -16.28 -9.45 0.44
C THR A 87 -16.30 -8.65 1.74
N VAL A 88 -17.41 -8.73 2.45
CA VAL A 88 -17.52 -8.04 3.74
C VAL A 88 -16.47 -8.59 4.70
N ASP A 89 -16.30 -9.92 4.73
CA ASP A 89 -15.36 -10.53 5.65
C ASP A 89 -13.93 -10.09 5.39
N SER A 90 -13.49 -10.08 4.12
CA SER A 90 -12.12 -9.65 3.81
C SER A 90 -11.93 -8.17 4.06
N ALA A 91 -12.97 -7.35 3.83
CA ALA A 91 -12.87 -5.92 4.12
C ALA A 91 -12.72 -5.68 5.61
N LYS A 92 -13.51 -6.39 6.44
CA LYS A 92 -13.39 -6.27 7.89
C LYS A 92 -12.01 -6.68 8.37
N GLU A 93 -11.50 -7.78 7.84
CA GLU A 93 -10.18 -8.26 8.23
C GLU A 93 -9.09 -7.28 7.82
N ALA A 94 -9.20 -6.69 6.63
CA ALA A 94 -8.24 -5.70 6.17
C ALA A 94 -8.20 -4.50 7.12
N VAL A 95 -9.37 -4.01 7.52
CA VAL A 95 -9.44 -2.89 8.47
C VAL A 95 -8.82 -3.29 9.81
N ARG A 96 -9.15 -4.47 10.30
CA ARG A 96 -8.62 -4.96 11.57
C ARG A 96 -7.11 -5.06 11.54
N LEU A 97 -6.54 -5.42 10.39
CA LEU A 97 -5.10 -5.55 10.22
C LEU A 97 -4.41 -4.21 9.94
N GLY A 98 -5.17 -3.14 9.81
CA GLY A 98 -4.58 -1.81 9.69
C GLY A 98 -4.44 -1.28 8.28
N ALA A 99 -5.17 -1.83 7.30
CA ALA A 99 -5.13 -1.28 5.96
C ALA A 99 -5.67 0.15 5.94
N TYR A 100 -5.06 0.99 5.14
CA TYR A 100 -5.55 2.35 4.96
C TYR A 100 -6.89 2.36 4.25
N ASP A 101 -7.04 1.52 3.23
CA ASP A 101 -8.27 1.47 2.46
C ASP A 101 -8.42 0.10 1.81
N TYR A 102 -9.64 -0.18 1.37
CA TYR A 102 -10.01 -1.44 0.72
C TYR A 102 -10.89 -1.05 -0.46
N VAL A 103 -10.39 -1.26 -1.68
CA VAL A 103 -10.97 -0.71 -2.89
C VAL A 103 -11.31 -1.84 -3.85
N SER A 104 -12.48 -1.74 -4.50
CA SER A 104 -12.91 -2.72 -5.50
C SER A 104 -12.39 -2.38 -6.89
N LYS A 105 -11.89 -3.37 -7.61
CA LYS A 105 -11.59 -3.23 -9.03
C LYS A 105 -12.88 -3.15 -9.82
N PRO A 106 -12.91 -2.45 -10.96
CA PRO A 106 -11.81 -1.76 -11.61
C PRO A 106 -11.56 -0.39 -10.97
N VAL A 107 -10.29 0.02 -10.97
CA VAL A 107 -9.90 1.29 -10.39
C VAL A 107 -9.30 2.13 -11.51
N GLY A 108 -9.91 3.27 -11.78
CA GLY A 108 -9.44 4.15 -12.85
C GLY A 108 -8.18 4.90 -12.45
N PRO A 109 -7.53 5.56 -13.44
CA PRO A 109 -6.27 6.24 -13.16
C PRO A 109 -6.37 7.29 -12.06
N GLN A 110 -7.43 8.08 -12.06
CA GLN A 110 -7.58 9.13 -11.06
C GLN A 110 -7.82 8.53 -9.67
N ASP A 111 -8.53 7.40 -9.62
CA ASP A 111 -8.80 6.75 -8.34
C ASP A 111 -7.53 6.17 -7.74
N VAL A 112 -6.65 5.60 -8.58
CA VAL A 112 -5.36 5.09 -8.12
C VAL A 112 -4.54 6.24 -7.53
N ILE A 113 -4.50 7.36 -8.24
CA ILE A 113 -3.75 8.53 -7.78
C ILE A 113 -4.32 9.03 -6.46
N ASN A 114 -5.64 9.13 -6.38
CA ASN A 114 -6.29 9.70 -5.19
C ASN A 114 -6.07 8.83 -3.96
N VAL A 115 -6.19 7.50 -4.10
CA VAL A 115 -6.03 6.64 -2.95
C VAL A 115 -4.56 6.59 -2.49
N ALA A 116 -3.63 6.61 -3.44
CA ALA A 116 -2.21 6.65 -3.10
C ALA A 116 -1.86 7.95 -2.40
N ASP A 117 -2.36 9.06 -2.93
CA ASP A 117 -2.12 10.37 -2.34
C ASP A 117 -2.69 10.47 -0.94
N GLY A 118 -3.89 9.94 -0.74
CA GLY A 118 -4.49 9.91 0.59
C GLY A 118 -3.68 9.10 1.58
N ALA A 119 -3.16 7.96 1.14
CA ALA A 119 -2.33 7.11 1.99
C ALA A 119 -1.02 7.81 2.36
N ILE A 120 -0.40 8.48 1.41
CA ILE A 120 0.82 9.25 1.68
C ILE A 120 0.53 10.34 2.69
N THR A 121 -0.56 11.06 2.50
CA THR A 121 -0.96 12.12 3.42
C THR A 121 -1.21 11.57 4.81
N ARG A 122 -1.88 10.42 4.91
CA ARG A 122 -2.15 9.77 6.18
C ARG A 122 -0.84 9.42 6.90
N LYS A 123 0.11 8.87 6.16
CA LYS A 123 1.39 8.52 6.75
C LYS A 123 2.11 9.75 7.27
N GLN A 124 2.19 10.80 6.46
CA GLN A 124 2.88 12.02 6.87
C GLN A 124 2.19 12.65 8.09
N TRP A 125 0.87 12.65 8.08
CA TRP A 125 0.12 13.24 9.17
C TRP A 125 0.29 12.45 10.46
N ALA A 126 0.30 11.12 10.36
CA ALA A 126 0.51 10.27 11.53
C ALA A 126 1.88 10.50 12.15
N LEU A 127 2.91 10.64 11.31
CA LEU A 127 4.25 10.91 11.81
C LEU A 127 4.34 12.28 12.47
N ARG A 128 3.64 13.26 11.94
CA ARG A 128 3.62 14.60 12.52
C ARG A 128 2.89 14.66 13.85
N ARG A 129 1.97 13.73 14.08
CA ARG A 129 1.22 13.68 15.34
C ARG A 129 2.04 13.10 16.48
N LEU A 130 3.23 12.63 16.20
CA LEU A 130 4.14 12.17 17.23
C LEU A 130 5.12 13.31 17.51
N PRO A 131 4.70 14.32 18.28
CA PRO A 131 5.62 15.39 18.62
C PRO A 131 6.77 14.82 19.42
N GLU A 132 7.88 15.50 19.41
CA GLU A 132 9.10 15.00 20.02
C GLU A 132 8.86 14.56 21.46
N GLY A 133 8.20 15.40 22.23
CA GLY A 133 7.94 15.05 23.61
C GLY A 133 7.05 13.82 23.72
N GLN A 134 6.04 13.75 22.88
CA GLN A 134 5.12 12.64 22.87
C GLN A 134 5.79 11.37 22.40
N ALA A 135 6.52 11.47 21.32
CA ALA A 135 7.21 10.30 20.77
C ALA A 135 8.16 9.75 21.81
N SER A 136 8.82 10.61 22.52
CA SER A 136 9.76 10.18 23.56
C SER A 136 9.05 9.60 24.76
N ALA A 137 7.90 10.15 25.10
CA ALA A 137 7.14 9.69 26.24
C ALA A 137 6.40 8.41 25.98
N ALA A 138 6.09 8.17 24.72
CA ALA A 138 5.28 7.02 24.36
C ALA A 138 6.05 5.70 24.52
#